data_2ce26f5532bd0cc0bc3ad61fb5fd8011
#
_entry.id   2ce26f5532bd0cc0bc3ad61fb5fd8011
#
_cell.length_a   1.000
_cell.length_b   1.000
_cell.length_c   1.000
_cell.angle_alpha   90.00
_cell.angle_beta   90.00
_cell.angle_gamma   90.00
#
_symmetry.space_group_name_H-M   'P 1'
#
loop_
_entity.id
_entity.type
_entity.pdbx_description
1 polymer ?
#
loop_
_entity_poly.entity_id
_entity_poly.type
_entity_poly.pdbx_seq_one_letter_code
_entity_poly.pdbx_strand_id
1 'polypeptide(L)'
;LGLFATKEFDADVVLGIVHVLNKNFPHGSIRTALGAFYNHSDTPNCKNVSGFWHQLPVKYLITTKPIKAGDELTMDYSQFAGDRKFLF
;
A
#
# COMPACT_ATOMS: atom_id res chain seq x y z
N LEU A 1 -15.25 -6.90 -0.56
CA LEU A 1 -14.12 -6.92 0.38
C LEU A 1 -13.39 -5.60 0.36
N GLY A 2 -12.93 -5.18 1.51
CA GLY A 2 -12.17 -3.95 1.66
C GLY A 2 -11.31 -4.03 2.91
N LEU A 3 -10.43 -3.04 3.06
CA LEU A 3 -9.58 -2.89 4.22
C LEU A 3 -10.05 -1.66 4.98
N PHE A 4 -10.43 -1.84 6.24
CA PHE A 4 -11.04 -0.77 7.04
C PHE A 4 -10.18 -0.47 8.26
N ALA A 5 -10.06 0.81 8.61
CA ALA A 5 -9.33 1.22 9.79
C ALA A 5 -10.08 0.79 11.06
N THR A 6 -9.35 0.23 12.02
CA THR A 6 -9.93 -0.16 13.32
C THR A 6 -9.76 0.93 14.37
N LYS A 7 -9.00 1.96 14.07
CA LYS A 7 -8.78 3.11 14.95
C LYS A 7 -8.46 4.34 14.08
N GLU A 8 -8.33 5.50 14.72
CA GLU A 8 -7.96 6.73 14.04
C GLU A 8 -6.47 6.73 13.72
N PHE A 9 -6.12 7.36 12.59
CA PHE A 9 -4.74 7.63 12.20
C PHE A 9 -4.62 9.06 11.73
N ASP A 10 -3.48 9.69 12.04
CA ASP A 10 -3.13 10.97 11.44
C ASP A 10 -2.65 10.78 10.01
N ALA A 11 -2.47 11.89 9.28
CA ALA A 11 -1.80 11.85 7.98
C ALA A 11 -0.34 11.45 8.15
N ASP A 12 0.26 10.91 7.08
CA ASP A 12 1.67 10.52 7.01
C ASP A 12 2.07 9.43 8.00
N VAL A 13 1.13 8.56 8.35
CA VAL A 13 1.39 7.40 9.21
C VAL A 13 1.63 6.17 8.35
N VAL A 14 2.73 5.46 8.61
CA VAL A 14 3.03 4.20 7.93
C VAL A 14 2.16 3.11 8.54
N LEU A 15 1.31 2.51 7.70
CA LEU A 15 0.41 1.45 8.15
C LEU A 15 1.04 0.07 8.05
N GLY A 16 1.97 -0.11 7.12
CA GLY A 16 2.65 -1.40 6.96
C GLY A 16 3.18 -1.59 5.55
N ILE A 17 3.69 -2.78 5.30
CA ILE A 17 4.26 -3.18 4.00
C ILE A 17 3.15 -3.79 3.16
N VAL A 18 2.99 -3.31 1.92
CA VAL A 18 2.01 -3.84 0.97
C VAL A 18 2.62 -4.77 -0.06
N HIS A 19 3.90 -4.55 -0.43
CA HIS A 19 4.61 -5.42 -1.37
C HIS A 19 6.05 -5.62 -0.91
N VAL A 20 6.57 -6.82 -1.13
CA VAL A 20 7.99 -7.14 -1.00
C VAL A 20 8.50 -7.41 -2.41
N LEU A 21 9.54 -6.67 -2.82
CA LEU A 21 10.09 -6.74 -4.18
C LEU A 21 11.32 -7.63 -4.16
N ASN A 22 11.34 -8.64 -5.06
CA ASN A 22 12.49 -9.51 -5.20
C ASN A 22 12.43 -10.15 -6.58
N LYS A 23 13.55 -10.09 -7.30
CA LYS A 23 13.65 -10.65 -8.66
C LYS A 23 13.39 -12.15 -8.71
N ASN A 24 13.49 -12.84 -7.58
CA ASN A 24 13.26 -14.30 -7.51
C ASN A 24 11.78 -14.66 -7.44
N PHE A 25 10.89 -13.69 -7.24
CA PHE A 25 9.45 -13.93 -7.27
C PHE A 25 8.96 -13.95 -8.71
N PRO A 26 7.90 -14.72 -9.02
CA PRO A 26 7.40 -14.87 -10.40
C PRO A 26 7.13 -13.56 -11.13
N HIS A 27 6.67 -12.54 -10.43
CA HIS A 27 6.37 -11.22 -11.01
C HIS A 27 7.21 -10.11 -10.40
N GLY A 28 8.32 -10.46 -9.75
CA GLY A 28 9.20 -9.50 -9.12
C GLY A 28 8.72 -8.99 -7.77
N SER A 29 7.56 -9.42 -7.31
CA SER A 29 7.04 -9.02 -6.01
C SER A 29 6.05 -10.03 -5.47
N ILE A 30 5.84 -10.00 -4.15
CA ILE A 30 4.69 -10.64 -3.51
C ILE A 30 3.91 -9.58 -2.75
N ARG A 31 2.59 -9.77 -2.73
CA ARG A 31 1.65 -8.88 -2.06
C ARG A 31 1.39 -9.39 -0.66
N THR A 32 1.47 -8.50 0.34
CA THR A 32 1.10 -8.85 1.71
C THR A 32 -0.42 -8.84 1.85
N ALA A 33 -0.93 -9.32 2.99
CA ALA A 33 -2.36 -9.24 3.28
C ALA A 33 -2.86 -7.79 3.23
N LEU A 34 -2.07 -6.84 3.74
CA LEU A 34 -2.43 -5.43 3.71
C LEU A 34 -2.55 -4.93 2.26
N GLY A 35 -1.65 -5.36 1.38
CA GLY A 35 -1.66 -4.97 -0.03
C GLY A 35 -2.75 -5.64 -0.86
N ALA A 36 -3.39 -6.69 -0.33
CA ALA A 36 -4.35 -7.48 -1.08
C ALA A 36 -5.78 -6.92 -1.02
N PHE A 37 -6.11 -6.09 -0.03
CA PHE A 37 -7.50 -5.77 0.28
C PHE A 37 -7.88 -4.30 0.20
N TYR A 38 -6.93 -3.37 -0.02
CA TYR A 38 -7.32 -1.98 -0.23
C TYR A 38 -7.94 -1.82 -1.64
N ASN A 39 -8.84 -0.87 -1.77
CA ASN A 39 -9.56 -0.62 -3.02
C ASN A 39 -9.10 0.68 -3.67
N HIS A 40 -9.37 0.79 -4.98
CA HIS A 40 -9.11 2.02 -5.73
C HIS A 40 -10.12 3.10 -5.37
N SER A 41 -9.64 4.35 -5.35
CA SER A 41 -10.49 5.53 -5.22
C SER A 41 -9.84 6.69 -5.98
N ASP A 42 -10.68 7.56 -6.56
CA ASP A 42 -10.21 8.81 -7.16
C ASP A 42 -9.89 9.86 -6.09
N THR A 43 -10.36 9.64 -4.85
CA THR A 43 -10.06 10.50 -3.71
C THR A 43 -9.45 9.64 -2.59
N PRO A 44 -8.26 9.07 -2.83
CA PRO A 44 -7.69 8.10 -1.90
C PRO A 44 -7.23 8.75 -0.60
N ASN A 45 -7.20 7.94 0.47
CA ASN A 45 -6.66 8.37 1.75
C ASN A 45 -5.30 7.75 2.08
N CYS A 46 -4.75 6.97 1.16
CA CYS A 46 -3.43 6.34 1.32
C CYS A 46 -2.64 6.43 0.02
N LYS A 47 -1.33 6.26 0.14
CA LYS A 47 -0.41 6.11 -1.00
C LYS A 47 0.60 5.03 -0.67
N ASN A 48 1.28 4.49 -1.69
CA ASN A 48 2.43 3.63 -1.44
C ASN A 48 3.72 4.42 -1.62
N VAL A 49 4.74 4.03 -0.88
CA VAL A 49 6.05 4.66 -0.93
C VAL A 49 7.10 3.56 -0.92
N SER A 50 8.09 3.69 -1.81
CA SER A 50 9.21 2.76 -1.87
C SER A 50 10.11 2.93 -0.66
N GLY A 51 10.65 1.83 -0.15
CA GLY A 51 11.58 1.84 0.95
C GLY A 51 12.27 0.50 1.10
N PHE A 52 12.90 0.29 2.25
CA PHE A 52 13.61 -0.96 2.56
C PHE A 52 13.20 -1.47 3.92
N TRP A 53 13.10 -2.78 4.04
CA TRP A 53 12.90 -3.47 5.29
C TRP A 53 13.92 -4.59 5.38
N HIS A 54 14.83 -4.53 6.37
CA HIS A 54 15.92 -5.48 6.50
C HIS A 54 16.67 -5.69 5.18
N GLN A 55 17.00 -4.57 4.49
CA GLN A 55 17.71 -4.56 3.21
C GLN A 55 16.91 -5.12 2.02
N LEU A 56 15.63 -5.47 2.23
CA LEU A 56 14.74 -5.87 1.15
C LEU A 56 13.98 -4.66 0.62
N PRO A 57 13.93 -4.43 -0.69
CA PRO A 57 13.09 -3.38 -1.23
C PRO A 57 11.62 -3.73 -1.04
N VAL A 58 10.87 -2.76 -0.56
CA VAL A 58 9.45 -2.93 -0.24
C VAL A 58 8.65 -1.70 -0.65
N LYS A 59 7.33 -1.83 -0.68
CA LYS A 59 6.39 -0.72 -0.76
C LYS A 59 5.64 -0.63 0.55
N TYR A 60 5.59 0.56 1.14
CA TYR A 60 4.83 0.84 2.36
C TYR A 60 3.52 1.53 2.02
N LEU A 61 2.48 1.23 2.77
CA LEU A 61 1.21 1.96 2.72
C LEU A 61 1.26 3.07 3.76
N ILE A 62 1.03 4.30 3.32
CA ILE A 62 1.11 5.49 4.17
C ILE A 62 -0.18 6.29 4.00
N THR A 63 -0.73 6.78 5.12
CA THR A 63 -1.91 7.64 5.08
C THR A 63 -1.55 9.00 4.48
N THR A 64 -2.44 9.57 3.66
CA THR A 64 -2.24 10.91 3.07
C THR A 64 -3.11 11.96 3.72
N LYS A 65 -4.06 11.56 4.54
CA LYS A 65 -4.96 12.46 5.28
C LYS A 65 -5.43 11.74 6.55
N PRO A 66 -6.01 12.45 7.51
CA PRO A 66 -6.53 11.81 8.71
C PRO A 66 -7.59 10.76 8.37
N ILE A 67 -7.54 9.66 9.08
CA ILE A 67 -8.45 8.51 8.88
C ILE A 67 -9.17 8.26 10.19
N LYS A 68 -10.48 8.05 10.12
CA LYS A 68 -11.30 7.71 11.28
C LYS A 68 -11.52 6.21 11.36
N ALA A 69 -11.76 5.71 12.56
CA ALA A 69 -12.14 4.32 12.73
C ALA A 69 -13.36 4.01 11.87
N GLY A 70 -13.32 2.90 11.16
CA GLY A 70 -14.39 2.49 10.24
C GLY A 70 -14.21 2.98 8.81
N ASP A 71 -13.31 3.93 8.55
CA ASP A 71 -13.05 4.37 7.18
C ASP A 71 -12.36 3.27 6.38
N GLU A 72 -12.74 3.14 5.12
CA GLU A 72 -12.07 2.24 4.19
C GLU A 72 -10.74 2.83 3.77
N LEU A 73 -9.69 2.01 3.73
CA LEU A 73 -8.38 2.40 3.22
C LEU A 73 -8.38 2.25 1.72
N THR A 74 -8.05 3.34 1.01
CA THR A 74 -8.12 3.39 -0.44
C THR A 74 -6.85 3.98 -1.03
N MET A 75 -6.55 3.57 -2.27
CA MET A 75 -5.42 4.07 -3.03
C MET A 75 -5.85 4.41 -4.45
N ASP A 76 -5.12 5.32 -5.06
CA ASP A 76 -5.22 5.55 -6.50
C ASP A 76 -4.33 4.53 -7.20
N TYR A 77 -4.93 3.58 -7.91
CA TYR A 77 -4.19 2.53 -8.62
C TYR A 77 -3.30 3.08 -9.72
N SER A 78 -3.53 4.30 -10.19
CA SER A 78 -2.65 4.91 -11.17
C SER A 78 -1.22 5.08 -10.67
N GLN A 79 -1.02 5.08 -9.35
CA GLN A 79 0.33 5.11 -8.75
C GLN A 79 1.17 3.89 -9.13
N PHE A 80 0.53 2.81 -9.55
CA PHE A 80 1.25 1.61 -9.98
C PHE A 80 1.67 1.64 -11.45
N ALA A 81 1.17 2.60 -12.22
CA ALA A 81 1.44 2.65 -13.66
C ALA A 81 2.92 2.74 -13.99
N GLY A 82 3.70 3.50 -13.19
CA GLY A 82 5.14 3.62 -13.36
C GLY A 82 5.93 2.42 -12.86
N ASP A 83 5.30 1.54 -12.08
CA ASP A 83 5.94 0.42 -11.41
C ASP A 83 5.53 -0.94 -12.01
N ARG A 84 4.93 -0.94 -13.18
CA ARG A 84 4.41 -2.17 -13.80
C ARG A 84 5.46 -3.27 -13.89
N LYS A 85 6.69 -2.91 -14.19
CA LYS A 85 7.77 -3.87 -14.32
C LYS A 85 8.12 -4.58 -13.02
N PHE A 86 7.66 -4.04 -11.88
CA PHE A 86 7.88 -4.65 -10.57
C PHE A 86 6.68 -5.44 -10.09
N LEU A 87 5.51 -5.17 -10.65
CA LEU A 87 4.25 -5.76 -10.20
C LEU A 87 3.78 -6.88 -11.11
N PHE A 88 4.20 -6.81 -12.33
CA PHE A 88 3.76 -7.71 -13.38
C PHE A 88 4.94 -8.21 -14.20
#